data_60d62af7cd1c66fab2d90ee24c1be296
#
_entry.id   60d62af7cd1c66fab2d90ee24c1be296
#
_cell.length_a   1.000
_cell.length_b   1.000
_cell.length_c   1.000
_cell.angle_alpha   90.00
_cell.angle_beta   90.00
_cell.angle_gamma   90.00
#
_symmetry.space_group_name_H-M   'P 1'
#
loop_
_entity.id
_entity.type
_entity.pdbx_description
1 polymer ?
#
loop_
_entity_poly.entity_id
_entity_poly.type
_entity_poly.pdbx_seq_one_letter_code
_entity_poly.pdbx_strand_id
1 'polypeptide(L)'
;VPGRSFRIDGNNQVDSLIVGMKKTAVRFEEVSQRCENLLKRLPKQDQRFFRDNLAAPCHYMAALSHSLYHFVSAYKEKESSKRAENLDIAIRRLEEARDALYDTQEGVFSTWYAGDSADGKFNIPAKLKLLRELCNKI
;
A
#
# COMPACT_ATOMS: atom_id res chain seq x y z
N VAL A 1 -23.43 11.33 -4.79
CA VAL A 1 -23.49 10.15 -5.67
C VAL A 1 -23.40 8.94 -4.77
N PRO A 2 -24.43 8.06 -4.75
CA PRO A 2 -24.35 6.84 -3.95
C PRO A 2 -23.15 6.03 -4.43
N GLY A 3 -22.30 5.61 -3.49
CA GLY A 3 -21.09 4.88 -3.79
C GLY A 3 -21.40 3.63 -4.62
N ARG A 4 -20.85 3.54 -5.81
CA ARG A 4 -20.86 2.31 -6.59
C ARG A 4 -20.12 1.27 -5.78
N SER A 5 -20.85 0.33 -5.18
CA SER A 5 -20.24 -0.87 -4.63
C SER A 5 -19.59 -1.62 -5.80
N PHE A 6 -18.29 -1.74 -5.78
CA PHE A 6 -17.56 -2.57 -6.74
C PHE A 6 -17.89 -4.02 -6.40
N ARG A 7 -18.80 -4.65 -7.14
CA ARG A 7 -19.06 -6.08 -7.04
C ARG A 7 -18.10 -6.80 -7.97
N ILE A 8 -17.31 -7.69 -7.43
CA ILE A 8 -16.51 -8.63 -8.21
C ILE A 8 -17.42 -9.83 -8.50
N ASP A 9 -18.01 -9.84 -9.69
CA ASP A 9 -18.92 -10.91 -10.12
C ASP A 9 -18.14 -11.91 -10.97
N GLY A 10 -17.55 -12.94 -10.34
CA GLY A 10 -16.99 -14.11 -10.98
C GLY A 10 -15.47 -14.27 -10.96
N ASN A 11 -15.03 -15.52 -11.06
CA ASN A 11 -13.62 -15.92 -10.94
C ASN A 11 -12.69 -15.28 -11.99
N ASN A 12 -13.19 -15.06 -13.23
CA ASN A 12 -12.37 -14.49 -14.31
C ASN A 12 -12.02 -13.01 -14.08
N GLN A 13 -12.90 -12.26 -13.41
CA GLN A 13 -12.63 -10.86 -13.05
C GLN A 13 -11.58 -10.76 -11.96
N VAL A 14 -11.58 -11.68 -10.99
CA VAL A 14 -10.57 -11.73 -9.93
C VAL A 14 -9.19 -12.03 -10.52
N ASP A 15 -9.09 -12.94 -11.50
CA ASP A 15 -7.81 -13.25 -12.16
C ASP A 15 -7.25 -12.05 -12.90
N SER A 16 -8.08 -11.36 -13.67
CA SER A 16 -7.68 -10.14 -14.39
C SER A 16 -7.26 -9.04 -13.42
N LEU A 17 -7.96 -8.92 -12.28
CA LEU A 17 -7.63 -7.97 -11.23
C LEU A 17 -6.27 -8.28 -10.58
N ILE A 18 -5.99 -9.55 -10.26
CA ILE A 18 -4.70 -9.98 -9.69
C ILE A 18 -3.56 -9.66 -10.65
N VAL A 19 -3.71 -9.98 -11.94
CA VAL A 19 -2.69 -9.68 -12.96
C VAL A 19 -2.45 -8.18 -13.07
N GLY A 20 -3.51 -7.38 -13.12
CA GLY A 20 -3.42 -5.92 -13.16
C GLY A 20 -2.76 -5.32 -11.93
N MET A 21 -3.14 -5.79 -10.73
CA MET A 21 -2.55 -5.35 -9.47
C MET A 21 -1.08 -5.72 -9.35
N LYS A 22 -0.70 -6.94 -9.76
CA LYS A 22 0.72 -7.35 -9.79
C LYS A 22 1.55 -6.44 -10.68
N LYS A 23 1.07 -6.16 -11.90
CA LYS A 23 1.74 -5.27 -12.84
C LYS A 23 1.88 -3.85 -12.28
N THR A 24 0.86 -3.34 -11.62
CA THR A 24 0.87 -2.03 -10.97
C THR A 24 1.86 -2.00 -9.82
N ALA A 25 1.86 -3.01 -8.95
CA ALA A 25 2.79 -3.12 -7.82
C ALA A 25 4.25 -3.12 -8.29
N VAL A 26 4.59 -3.93 -9.30
CA VAL A 26 5.95 -3.99 -9.87
C VAL A 26 6.37 -2.63 -10.43
N ARG A 27 5.49 -1.94 -11.16
CA ARG A 27 5.81 -0.62 -11.73
C ARG A 27 6.05 0.45 -10.66
N PHE A 28 5.23 0.48 -9.61
CA PHE A 28 5.45 1.40 -8.51
C PHE A 28 6.72 1.08 -7.72
N GLU A 29 7.05 -0.21 -7.55
CA GLU A 29 8.31 -0.62 -6.93
C GLU A 29 9.52 -0.11 -7.73
N GLU A 30 9.50 -0.26 -9.06
CA GLU A 30 10.54 0.28 -9.96
C GLU A 30 10.67 1.80 -9.83
N VAL A 31 9.57 2.53 -9.77
CA VAL A 31 9.57 3.99 -9.59
C VAL A 31 10.11 4.37 -8.23
N SER A 32 9.68 3.69 -7.17
CA SER A 32 10.18 3.90 -5.80
C SER A 32 11.69 3.70 -5.73
N GLN A 33 12.19 2.61 -6.32
CA GLN A 33 13.62 2.32 -6.35
C GLN A 33 14.42 3.39 -7.13
N ARG A 34 13.87 3.93 -8.22
CA ARG A 34 14.49 5.05 -8.96
C ARG A 34 14.54 6.32 -8.12
N CYS A 35 13.47 6.62 -7.38
CA CYS A 35 13.44 7.75 -6.45
C CYS A 35 14.52 7.62 -5.37
N GLU A 36 14.67 6.45 -4.77
CA GLU A 36 15.72 6.18 -3.78
C GLU A 36 17.14 6.38 -4.35
N ASN A 37 17.37 5.91 -5.58
CA ASN A 37 18.66 6.07 -6.26
C ASN A 37 18.95 7.53 -6.60
N LEU A 38 17.93 8.31 -6.99
CA LEU A 38 18.07 9.74 -7.23
C LEU A 38 18.33 10.50 -5.94
N LEU A 39 17.59 10.18 -4.86
CA LEU A 39 17.75 10.81 -3.55
C LEU A 39 19.20 10.78 -3.07
N LYS A 40 19.88 9.64 -3.22
CA LYS A 40 21.30 9.45 -2.84
C LYS A 40 22.28 10.36 -3.63
N ARG A 41 21.85 10.82 -4.80
CA ARG A 41 22.68 11.64 -5.72
C ARG A 41 22.42 13.14 -5.59
N LEU A 42 21.35 13.53 -4.92
CA LEU A 42 21.00 14.93 -4.71
C LEU A 42 21.89 15.59 -3.65
N PRO A 43 22.15 16.92 -3.77
CA PRO A 43 22.76 17.68 -2.69
C PRO A 43 21.95 17.55 -1.38
N LYS A 44 22.63 17.52 -0.24
CA LYS A 44 21.97 17.31 1.08
C LYS A 44 20.83 18.28 1.34
N GLN A 45 20.97 19.53 0.92
CA GLN A 45 19.96 20.57 1.08
C GLN A 45 18.64 20.26 0.34
N ASP A 46 18.71 19.51 -0.77
CA ASP A 46 17.56 19.22 -1.62
C ASP A 46 16.92 17.86 -1.30
N GLN A 47 17.66 16.99 -0.57
CA GLN A 47 17.24 15.62 -0.30
C GLN A 47 15.93 15.57 0.48
N ARG A 48 15.74 16.46 1.48
CA ARG A 48 14.53 16.46 2.29
C ARG A 48 13.31 16.80 1.45
N PHE A 49 13.37 17.87 0.67
CA PHE A 49 12.28 18.28 -0.21
C PHE A 49 11.90 17.15 -1.20
N PHE A 50 12.91 16.56 -1.83
CA PHE A 50 12.69 15.46 -2.77
C PHE A 50 12.10 14.22 -2.10
N ARG A 51 12.61 13.85 -0.93
CA ARG A 51 12.09 12.72 -0.14
C ARG A 51 10.62 12.92 0.18
N ASP A 52 10.27 14.07 0.76
CA ASP A 52 8.94 14.29 1.29
C ASP A 52 7.88 14.48 0.18
N ASN A 53 8.27 15.03 -0.97
CA ASN A 53 7.34 15.34 -2.05
C ASN A 53 7.31 14.32 -3.19
N LEU A 54 8.31 13.45 -3.31
CA LEU A 54 8.36 12.48 -4.41
C LEU A 54 8.70 11.06 -3.93
N ALA A 55 9.79 10.86 -3.20
CA ALA A 55 10.21 9.51 -2.85
C ALA A 55 9.22 8.81 -1.90
N ALA A 56 8.76 9.47 -0.85
CA ALA A 56 7.81 8.92 0.10
C ALA A 56 6.43 8.61 -0.54
N PRO A 57 5.81 9.49 -1.34
CA PRO A 57 4.61 9.15 -2.11
C PRO A 57 4.79 7.96 -3.05
N CYS A 58 5.93 7.84 -3.73
CA CYS A 58 6.21 6.68 -4.59
C CYS A 58 6.36 5.41 -3.78
N HIS A 59 7.06 5.47 -2.65
CA HIS A 59 7.20 4.34 -1.73
C HIS A 59 5.85 3.91 -1.14
N TYR A 60 5.04 4.86 -0.71
CA TYR A 60 3.66 4.61 -0.27
C TYR A 60 2.84 3.88 -1.32
N MET A 61 2.86 4.33 -2.57
CA MET A 61 2.11 3.72 -3.67
C MET A 61 2.62 2.32 -4.00
N ALA A 62 3.93 2.09 -3.94
CA ALA A 62 4.52 0.77 -4.12
C ALA A 62 4.04 -0.20 -3.02
N ALA A 63 4.19 0.18 -1.77
CA ALA A 63 3.81 -0.64 -0.62
C ALA A 63 2.30 -0.93 -0.60
N LEU A 64 1.46 0.09 -0.84
CA LEU A 64 0.01 -0.08 -0.93
C LEU A 64 -0.40 -1.02 -2.06
N SER A 65 0.19 -0.88 -3.25
CA SER A 65 -0.13 -1.72 -4.40
C SER A 65 0.26 -3.18 -4.17
N HIS A 66 1.40 -3.44 -3.53
CA HIS A 66 1.80 -4.79 -3.12
C HIS A 66 0.86 -5.36 -2.06
N SER A 67 0.46 -4.57 -1.05
CA SER A 67 -0.52 -4.99 -0.05
C SER A 67 -1.82 -5.43 -0.70
N LEU A 68 -2.37 -4.63 -1.61
CA LEU A 68 -3.61 -4.96 -2.33
C LEU A 68 -3.47 -6.22 -3.19
N TYR A 69 -2.36 -6.35 -3.91
CA TYR A 69 -2.08 -7.54 -4.71
C TYR A 69 -2.09 -8.82 -3.87
N HIS A 70 -1.37 -8.83 -2.75
CA HIS A 70 -1.30 -9.99 -1.86
C HIS A 70 -2.62 -10.26 -1.15
N PHE A 71 -3.38 -9.23 -0.77
CA PHE A 71 -4.71 -9.39 -0.18
C PHE A 71 -5.69 -10.09 -1.15
N VAL A 72 -5.74 -9.64 -2.41
CA VAL A 72 -6.63 -10.26 -3.42
C VAL A 72 -6.14 -11.66 -3.79
N SER A 73 -4.82 -11.88 -3.82
CA SER A 73 -4.25 -13.21 -4.03
C SER A 73 -4.64 -14.18 -2.90
N ALA A 74 -4.61 -13.73 -1.65
CA ALA A 74 -5.06 -14.51 -0.50
C ALA A 74 -6.54 -14.90 -0.60
N TYR A 75 -7.39 -13.99 -1.08
CA TYR A 75 -8.81 -14.26 -1.27
C TYR A 75 -9.06 -15.44 -2.22
N LYS A 76 -8.24 -15.57 -3.26
CA LYS A 76 -8.39 -16.64 -4.26
C LYS A 76 -7.68 -17.94 -3.86
N GLU A 77 -6.71 -17.87 -2.95
CA GLU A 77 -5.91 -19.02 -2.58
C GLU A 77 -6.72 -20.05 -1.78
N LYS A 78 -6.66 -21.31 -2.21
CA LYS A 78 -7.37 -22.42 -1.56
C LYS A 78 -6.55 -23.08 -0.47
N GLU A 79 -5.24 -23.06 -0.61
CA GLU A 79 -4.32 -23.65 0.36
C GLU A 79 -4.14 -22.69 1.54
N SER A 80 -4.46 -23.18 2.73
CA SER A 80 -4.48 -22.37 3.97
C SER A 80 -3.13 -21.73 4.29
N SER A 81 -2.03 -22.46 4.11
CA SER A 81 -0.67 -21.97 4.36
C SER A 81 -0.30 -20.81 3.42
N LYS A 82 -0.58 -20.93 2.13
CA LYS A 82 -0.33 -19.89 1.14
C LYS A 82 -1.24 -18.68 1.31
N ARG A 83 -2.48 -18.91 1.75
CA ARG A 83 -3.41 -17.83 2.11
C ARG A 83 -2.86 -17.02 3.27
N ALA A 84 -2.41 -17.70 4.33
CA ALA A 84 -1.81 -17.04 5.49
C ALA A 84 -0.55 -16.27 5.13
N GLU A 85 0.33 -16.84 4.30
CA GLU A 85 1.53 -16.17 3.80
C GLU A 85 1.20 -14.89 3.03
N ASN A 86 0.24 -14.95 2.11
CA ASN A 86 -0.18 -13.76 1.35
C ASN A 86 -0.77 -12.68 2.26
N LEU A 87 -1.56 -13.04 3.27
CA LEU A 87 -2.09 -12.07 4.23
C LEU A 87 -0.99 -11.44 5.08
N ASP A 88 0.00 -12.22 5.50
CA ASP A 88 1.15 -11.70 6.24
C ASP A 88 1.95 -10.69 5.41
N ILE A 89 2.20 -10.99 4.13
CA ILE A 89 2.85 -10.05 3.22
C ILE A 89 1.98 -8.80 3.04
N ALA A 90 0.67 -8.94 2.87
CA ALA A 90 -0.24 -7.80 2.73
C ALA A 90 -0.19 -6.88 3.95
N ILE A 91 -0.15 -7.44 5.15
CA ILE A 91 -0.04 -6.68 6.41
C ILE A 91 1.28 -5.92 6.45
N ARG A 92 2.42 -6.60 6.24
CA ARG A 92 3.74 -5.96 6.27
C ARG A 92 3.85 -4.81 5.27
N ARG A 93 3.37 -5.02 4.05
CA ARG A 93 3.37 -3.97 3.02
C ARG A 93 2.45 -2.79 3.37
N LEU A 94 1.34 -3.04 4.04
CA LEU A 94 0.47 -1.96 4.51
C LEU A 94 1.09 -1.18 5.68
N GLU A 95 1.87 -1.83 6.53
CA GLU A 95 2.67 -1.18 7.57
C GLU A 95 3.76 -0.29 6.96
N GLU A 96 4.47 -0.77 5.93
CA GLU A 96 5.44 0.04 5.17
C GLU A 96 4.78 1.29 4.54
N ALA A 97 3.57 1.14 3.98
CA ALA A 97 2.82 2.28 3.44
C ALA A 97 2.47 3.30 4.54
N ARG A 98 2.02 2.84 5.71
CA ARG A 98 1.79 3.72 6.88
C ARG A 98 3.05 4.47 7.27
N ASP A 99 4.15 3.75 7.41
CA ASP A 99 5.40 4.32 7.89
C ASP A 99 5.97 5.35 6.88
N ALA A 100 5.85 5.09 5.57
CA ALA A 100 6.23 6.05 4.53
C ALA A 100 5.45 7.38 4.64
N LEU A 101 4.19 7.36 5.06
CA LEU A 101 3.43 8.58 5.31
C LEU A 101 3.84 9.26 6.62
N TYR A 102 4.07 8.50 7.68
CA TYR A 102 4.45 9.07 8.98
C TYR A 102 5.83 9.71 8.95
N ASP A 103 6.77 9.18 8.19
CA ASP A 103 8.13 9.72 8.03
C ASP A 103 8.15 11.12 7.39
N THR A 104 7.06 11.52 6.73
CA THR A 104 6.92 12.85 6.11
C THR A 104 6.10 13.84 6.95
N GLN A 105 5.63 13.43 8.14
CA GLN A 105 4.80 14.26 9.03
C GLN A 105 5.64 15.24 9.85
N GLU A 106 6.43 16.08 9.19
CA GLU A 106 7.23 17.11 9.86
C GLU A 106 6.91 18.52 9.36
N GLY A 107 7.12 19.51 10.23
CA GLY A 107 6.96 20.92 9.88
C GLY A 107 5.52 21.29 9.50
N VAL A 108 5.37 22.13 8.48
CA VAL A 108 4.07 22.68 8.03
C VAL A 108 3.12 21.58 7.54
N PHE A 109 3.65 20.45 7.06
CA PHE A 109 2.88 19.33 6.54
C PHE A 109 2.65 18.21 7.56
N SER A 110 3.00 18.43 8.83
CA SER A 110 2.88 17.41 9.89
C SER A 110 1.47 16.85 10.07
N THR A 111 0.44 17.62 9.68
CA THR A 111 -0.97 17.22 9.75
C THR A 111 -1.60 16.85 8.41
N TRP A 112 -0.85 16.90 7.31
CA TRP A 112 -1.37 16.66 5.96
C TRP A 112 -2.10 15.33 5.84
N TYR A 113 -1.57 14.28 6.46
CA TYR A 113 -2.16 12.94 6.44
C TYR A 113 -3.08 12.63 7.63
N ALA A 114 -3.25 13.57 8.56
CA ALA A 114 -4.07 13.34 9.76
C ALA A 114 -5.56 13.17 9.46
N GLY A 115 -6.06 13.83 8.40
CA GLY A 115 -7.44 13.67 7.92
C GLY A 115 -7.76 12.27 7.39
N ASP A 116 -6.74 11.53 6.96
CA ASP A 116 -6.90 10.19 6.43
C ASP A 116 -7.21 9.16 7.52
N SER A 117 -6.82 9.42 8.77
CA SER A 117 -7.13 8.57 9.92
C SER A 117 -8.56 8.73 10.43
N ALA A 118 -9.20 9.89 10.18
CA ALA A 118 -10.51 10.24 10.73
C ALA A 118 -11.68 9.81 9.82
N ASP A 119 -11.57 9.95 8.49
CA ASP A 119 -12.69 9.82 7.55
C ASP A 119 -12.69 8.56 6.65
N GLY A 120 -11.80 7.63 6.86
CA GLY A 120 -12.05 6.25 6.46
C GLY A 120 -11.79 5.81 5.04
N LYS A 121 -11.50 6.66 4.05
CA LYS A 121 -11.22 6.16 2.69
C LYS A 121 -9.88 5.45 2.57
N PHE A 122 -8.87 5.91 3.28
CA PHE A 122 -7.54 5.33 3.33
C PHE A 122 -7.08 4.93 4.74
N ASN A 123 -7.97 4.89 5.72
CA ASN A 123 -7.66 4.60 7.13
C ASN A 123 -6.82 3.32 7.25
N ILE A 124 -5.51 3.45 7.08
CA ILE A 124 -4.55 2.35 7.15
C ILE A 124 -4.61 1.62 8.50
N PRO A 125 -4.68 2.30 9.66
CA PRO A 125 -4.82 1.63 10.94
C PRO A 125 -6.04 0.71 11.03
N ALA A 126 -7.20 1.15 10.53
CA ALA A 126 -8.41 0.33 10.52
C ALA A 126 -8.28 -0.87 9.56
N LYS A 127 -7.66 -0.69 8.40
CA LYS A 127 -7.39 -1.77 7.44
C LYS A 127 -6.41 -2.80 8.00
N LEU A 128 -5.36 -2.36 8.69
CA LEU A 128 -4.41 -3.24 9.38
C LEU A 128 -5.10 -4.07 10.46
N LYS A 129 -5.97 -3.45 11.26
CA LYS A 129 -6.77 -4.18 12.26
C LYS A 129 -7.62 -5.26 11.60
N LEU A 130 -8.35 -4.92 10.53
CA LEU A 130 -9.18 -5.87 9.80
C LEU A 130 -8.37 -7.02 9.20
N LEU A 131 -7.24 -6.76 8.57
CA LEU A 131 -6.38 -7.80 8.00
C LEU A 131 -5.83 -8.74 9.07
N ARG A 132 -5.41 -8.22 10.23
CA ARG A 132 -4.95 -9.04 11.36
C ARG A 132 -6.07 -9.92 11.92
N GLU A 133 -7.29 -9.39 12.04
CA GLU A 133 -8.45 -10.17 12.45
C GLU A 133 -8.80 -11.30 11.47
N LEU A 134 -8.63 -11.06 10.16
CA LEU A 134 -8.80 -12.09 9.13
C LEU A 134 -7.72 -13.17 9.23
N CYS A 135 -6.47 -12.77 9.44
CA CYS A 135 -5.35 -13.70 9.58
C CYS A 135 -5.54 -14.66 10.78
N ASN A 136 -6.08 -14.16 11.88
CA ASN A 136 -6.34 -14.96 13.08
C ASN A 136 -7.52 -15.97 12.93
N LYS A 137 -8.30 -15.89 11.85
CA LYS A 137 -9.44 -16.77 11.57
C LYS A 137 -9.12 -17.89 10.58
N ILE A 138 -7.91 -17.91 10.04
CA ILE A 138 -7.42 -18.91 9.08
C ILE A 138 -6.57 -19.97 9.78
#